data_0e4ee9e96ed23fa6310f832540f10be3
#
_entry.id   0e4ee9e96ed23fa6310f832540f10be3
#
_cell.length_a   1.000
_cell.length_b   1.000
_cell.length_c   1.000
_cell.angle_alpha   90.00
_cell.angle_beta   90.00
_cell.angle_gamma   90.00
#
_symmetry.space_group_name_H-M   'P 1'
#
loop_
_entity.id
_entity.type
_entity.pdbx_description
1 polymer ?
#
loop_
_entity_poly.entity_id
_entity_poly.type
_entity_poly.pdbx_seq_one_letter_code
_entity_poly.pdbx_strand_id
1 'polypeptide(L)'
;MRRLAPAAPPPDYVRVGRLGRSFKLDGGVRLLLEGELDPDELAALLTARPRLFVAGLGATRLRRAEERSGALVVHLEGVRDRETARALVNAGVWADPEDLPEGFAERVAAGDAADALLGLPVTVDGARVGEVVDAYLNAANPYVTVALTGGTDALVPLVAPYVTLTEEALELTDPPPGLLE
;
A
#
# COMPACT_ATOMS: atom_id res chain seq x y z
N MET A 1 7.90 34.87 3.29
CA MET A 1 7.08 34.06 4.18
C MET A 1 6.84 32.70 3.53
N ARG A 2 7.58 31.65 3.95
CA ARG A 2 7.38 30.28 3.42
C ARG A 2 6.02 29.80 3.93
N ARG A 3 5.05 29.64 3.06
CA ARG A 3 3.81 28.92 3.41
C ARG A 3 4.24 27.53 3.86
N LEU A 4 4.00 27.21 5.13
CA LEU A 4 4.09 25.84 5.61
C LEU A 4 3.16 25.00 4.73
N ALA A 5 3.71 23.97 4.09
CA ALA A 5 2.90 23.00 3.38
C ALA A 5 1.88 22.39 4.36
N PRO A 6 0.64 22.11 3.92
CA PRO A 6 -0.35 21.48 4.77
C PRO A 6 0.24 20.20 5.36
N ALA A 7 0.00 19.96 6.64
CA ALA A 7 0.62 18.87 7.39
C ALA A 7 0.02 17.49 7.03
N ALA A 8 -1.12 17.46 6.34
CA ALA A 8 -1.84 16.24 5.99
C ALA A 8 -2.36 16.29 4.53
N PRO A 9 -2.45 15.12 3.87
CA PRO A 9 -3.07 15.02 2.54
C PRO A 9 -4.57 15.39 2.61
N PRO A 10 -5.19 15.79 1.48
CA PRO A 10 -6.64 15.89 1.40
C PRO A 10 -7.30 14.56 1.81
N PRO A 11 -8.47 14.60 2.48
CA PRO A 11 -9.10 13.41 3.06
C PRO A 11 -9.58 12.39 2.02
N ASP A 12 -9.78 12.83 0.79
CA ASP A 12 -10.20 12.04 -0.37
C ASP A 12 -9.03 11.47 -1.18
N TYR A 13 -7.79 11.89 -0.90
CA TYR A 13 -6.62 11.38 -1.60
C TYR A 13 -6.26 9.98 -1.11
N VAL A 14 -5.87 9.13 -2.06
CA VAL A 14 -5.44 7.75 -1.82
C VAL A 14 -3.92 7.69 -1.72
N ARG A 15 -3.41 7.00 -0.73
CA ARG A 15 -1.98 6.75 -0.62
C ARG A 15 -1.55 5.80 -1.74
N VAL A 16 -0.57 6.22 -2.52
CA VAL A 16 -0.09 5.46 -3.68
C VAL A 16 1.33 4.95 -3.51
N GLY A 17 2.01 5.39 -2.48
CA GLY A 17 3.36 4.92 -2.22
C GLY A 17 4.18 5.86 -1.33
N ARG A 18 5.49 5.71 -1.44
CA ARG A 18 6.49 6.54 -0.76
C ARG A 18 7.65 6.87 -1.67
N LEU A 19 8.33 7.98 -1.40
CA LEU A 19 9.55 8.35 -2.10
C LEU A 19 10.74 7.58 -1.53
N GLY A 20 11.53 7.00 -2.41
CA GLY A 20 12.78 6.35 -2.09
C GLY A 20 13.98 7.30 -2.24
N ARG A 21 15.15 6.75 -2.56
CA ARG A 21 16.39 7.51 -2.74
C ARG A 21 16.33 8.45 -3.93
N SER A 22 16.99 9.61 -3.79
CA SER A 22 17.20 10.53 -4.92
C SER A 22 17.99 9.86 -6.04
N PHE A 23 17.65 10.21 -7.28
CA PHE A 23 18.27 9.69 -8.48
C PHE A 23 18.89 10.84 -9.26
N LYS A 24 20.20 10.79 -9.51
CA LYS A 24 21.01 11.85 -10.15
C LYS A 24 20.97 13.20 -9.42
N LEU A 25 21.26 14.29 -10.13
CA LEU A 25 21.39 15.65 -9.57
C LEU A 25 20.20 16.55 -9.92
N ASP A 26 19.32 16.10 -10.80
CA ASP A 26 18.23 16.86 -11.41
C ASP A 26 16.89 16.79 -10.66
N GLY A 27 16.91 16.37 -9.40
CA GLY A 27 15.71 16.27 -8.57
C GLY A 27 14.87 15.02 -8.81
N GLY A 28 15.37 14.03 -9.55
CA GLY A 28 14.74 12.73 -9.72
C GLY A 28 14.68 11.97 -8.40
N VAL A 29 13.54 11.31 -8.10
CA VAL A 29 13.33 10.51 -6.89
C VAL A 29 12.70 9.18 -7.30
N ARG A 30 13.12 8.08 -6.67
CA ARG A 30 12.43 6.81 -6.83
C ARG A 30 11.05 6.89 -6.19
N LEU A 31 10.04 6.40 -6.88
CA LEU A 31 8.72 6.18 -6.32
C LEU A 31 8.54 4.68 -6.10
N LEU A 32 8.26 4.32 -4.85
CA LEU A 32 7.92 2.97 -4.44
C LEU A 32 6.40 2.93 -4.29
N LEU A 33 5.73 2.35 -5.28
CA LEU A 33 4.27 2.23 -5.29
C LEU A 33 3.80 1.21 -4.26
N GLU A 34 2.69 1.51 -3.64
CA GLU A 34 1.89 0.56 -2.87
C GLU A 34 0.85 -0.05 -3.82
N GLY A 35 0.92 -1.37 -4.01
CA GLY A 35 0.12 -2.09 -4.98
C GLY A 35 0.84 -2.33 -6.32
N GLU A 36 0.40 -3.36 -7.02
CA GLU A 36 0.91 -3.74 -8.32
C GLU A 36 0.13 -3.01 -9.43
N LEU A 37 0.87 -2.41 -10.35
CA LEU A 37 0.35 -1.88 -11.61
C LEU A 37 0.85 -2.77 -12.74
N ASP A 38 -0.04 -3.10 -13.66
CA ASP A 38 0.40 -3.65 -14.92
C ASP A 38 1.09 -2.57 -15.79
N PRO A 39 1.84 -2.94 -16.84
CA PRO A 39 2.56 -1.97 -17.67
C PRO A 39 1.67 -0.92 -18.33
N ASP A 40 0.44 -1.27 -18.70
CA ASP A 40 -0.50 -0.36 -19.36
C ASP A 40 -1.08 0.63 -18.35
N GLU A 41 -1.41 0.18 -17.15
CA GLU A 41 -1.85 1.04 -16.04
C GLU A 41 -0.74 2.01 -15.61
N LEU A 42 0.50 1.52 -15.52
CA LEU A 42 1.65 2.37 -15.23
C LEU A 42 1.81 3.44 -16.31
N ALA A 43 1.75 3.07 -17.59
CA ALA A 43 1.82 4.01 -18.71
C ALA A 43 0.69 5.06 -18.66
N ALA A 44 -0.53 4.64 -18.34
CA ALA A 44 -1.68 5.52 -18.17
C ALA A 44 -1.47 6.52 -17.03
N LEU A 45 -1.02 6.04 -15.86
CA LEU A 45 -0.71 6.88 -14.69
C LEU A 45 0.36 7.93 -15.02
N LEU A 46 1.43 7.52 -15.69
CA LEU A 46 2.52 8.41 -16.08
C LEU A 46 2.10 9.48 -17.10
N THR A 47 1.17 9.14 -18.00
CA THR A 47 0.64 10.03 -19.02
C THR A 47 -0.36 11.03 -18.43
N ALA A 48 -1.17 10.62 -17.48
CA ALA A 48 -2.20 11.44 -16.82
C ALA A 48 -1.60 12.59 -16.00
N ARG A 49 -0.34 12.51 -15.58
CA ARG A 49 0.34 13.49 -14.71
C ARG A 49 -0.51 13.84 -13.49
N PRO A 50 -0.79 12.87 -12.62
CA PRO A 50 -1.73 13.01 -11.54
C PRO A 50 -1.37 14.16 -10.58
N ARG A 51 -2.41 14.72 -9.98
CA ARG A 51 -2.29 15.62 -8.83
C ARG A 51 -1.85 14.79 -7.62
N LEU A 52 -0.78 15.21 -6.99
CA LEU A 52 -0.17 14.50 -5.88
C LEU A 52 -0.12 15.38 -4.64
N PHE A 53 -0.10 14.74 -3.50
CA PHE A 53 0.34 15.33 -2.24
C PHE A 53 1.51 14.51 -1.71
N VAL A 54 2.60 15.19 -1.34
CA VAL A 54 3.81 14.56 -0.79
C VAL A 54 4.06 15.12 0.60
N ALA A 55 4.25 14.24 1.57
CA ALA A 55 4.57 14.66 2.93
C ALA A 55 5.84 15.52 2.95
N GLY A 56 5.78 16.69 3.61
CA GLY A 56 6.89 17.64 3.65
C GLY A 56 7.03 18.57 2.43
N LEU A 57 6.41 18.24 1.29
CA LEU A 57 6.36 19.09 0.09
C LEU A 57 4.98 19.77 -0.08
N GLY A 58 3.90 19.06 0.24
CA GLY A 58 2.52 19.49 0.01
C GLY A 58 1.99 19.10 -1.36
N ALA A 59 1.02 19.85 -1.87
CA ALA A 59 0.42 19.62 -3.19
C ALA A 59 1.44 19.84 -4.30
N THR A 60 1.53 18.89 -5.22
CA THR A 60 2.47 18.88 -6.35
C THR A 60 1.86 18.15 -7.55
N ARG A 61 2.57 18.14 -8.65
CA ARG A 61 2.22 17.35 -9.84
C ARG A 61 3.41 16.54 -10.33
N LEU A 62 3.10 15.40 -10.91
CA LEU A 62 4.06 14.61 -11.65
C LEU A 62 4.44 15.34 -12.94
N ARG A 63 5.70 15.75 -13.09
CA ARG A 63 6.22 16.38 -14.31
C ARG A 63 6.64 15.35 -15.35
N ARG A 64 7.34 14.33 -14.89
CA ARG A 64 7.92 13.27 -15.71
C ARG A 64 8.12 12.05 -14.84
N ALA A 65 7.94 10.88 -15.43
CA ALA A 65 8.37 9.63 -14.86
C ALA A 65 9.02 8.77 -15.92
N GLU A 66 9.95 7.93 -15.48
CA GLU A 66 10.64 6.98 -16.34
C GLU A 66 10.99 5.73 -15.52
N GLU A 67 10.94 4.60 -16.18
CA GLU A 67 11.46 3.37 -15.61
C GLU A 67 12.97 3.29 -15.86
N ARG A 68 13.73 3.08 -14.80
CA ARG A 68 15.19 2.95 -14.85
C ARG A 68 15.65 1.75 -14.02
N SER A 69 16.16 0.74 -14.68
CA SER A 69 16.70 -0.45 -14.00
C SER A 69 15.68 -1.09 -13.03
N GLY A 70 14.44 -1.25 -13.46
CA GLY A 70 13.35 -1.81 -12.64
C GLY A 70 12.87 -0.89 -11.52
N ALA A 71 13.25 0.38 -11.53
CA ALA A 71 12.78 1.37 -10.57
C ALA A 71 12.03 2.51 -11.28
N LEU A 72 10.91 2.89 -10.74
CA LEU A 72 10.16 4.06 -11.19
C LEU A 72 10.83 5.32 -10.64
N VAL A 73 11.35 6.17 -11.53
CA VAL A 73 11.95 7.46 -11.19
C VAL A 73 10.99 8.56 -11.60
N VAL A 74 10.61 9.41 -10.64
CA VAL A 74 9.68 10.51 -10.85
C VAL A 74 10.35 11.86 -10.64
N HIS A 75 9.89 12.84 -11.38
CA HIS A 75 10.24 14.25 -11.24
C HIS A 75 8.98 15.02 -10.84
N LEU A 76 9.02 15.66 -9.69
CA LEU A 76 7.89 16.39 -9.13
C LEU A 76 8.04 17.89 -9.33
N GLU A 77 6.93 18.61 -9.46
CA GLU A 77 6.93 20.06 -9.43
C GLU A 77 7.47 20.54 -8.08
N GLY A 78 8.36 21.55 -8.10
CA GLY A 78 8.98 22.06 -6.86
C GLY A 78 10.25 21.32 -6.43
N VAL A 79 10.56 20.14 -7.00
CA VAL A 79 11.80 19.39 -6.72
C VAL A 79 12.73 19.51 -7.93
N ARG A 80 13.78 20.33 -7.79
CA ARG A 80 14.68 20.67 -8.92
C ARG A 80 16.12 20.23 -8.73
N ASP A 81 16.47 19.85 -7.53
CA ASP A 81 17.83 19.50 -7.13
C ASP A 81 17.85 18.30 -6.18
N ARG A 82 19.05 17.76 -6.01
CA ARG A 82 19.28 16.57 -5.18
C ARG A 82 19.03 16.82 -3.70
N GLU A 83 19.26 18.02 -3.21
CA GLU A 83 19.12 18.35 -1.78
C GLU A 83 17.62 18.30 -1.40
N THR A 84 16.79 18.99 -2.18
CA THR A 84 15.32 18.94 -2.03
C THR A 84 14.81 17.49 -2.16
N ALA A 85 15.29 16.74 -3.16
CA ALA A 85 14.92 15.35 -3.35
C ALA A 85 15.32 14.45 -2.17
N ARG A 86 16.49 14.66 -1.57
CA ARG A 86 16.93 13.91 -0.39
C ARG A 86 16.11 14.19 0.86
N ALA A 87 15.64 15.41 1.03
CA ALA A 87 14.78 15.79 2.15
C ALA A 87 13.42 15.08 2.11
N LEU A 88 13.02 14.56 0.96
CA LEU A 88 11.75 13.85 0.75
C LEU A 88 11.88 12.32 0.81
N VAL A 89 13.05 11.79 1.13
CA VAL A 89 13.23 10.32 1.28
C VAL A 89 12.30 9.78 2.37
N ASN A 90 11.61 8.70 2.07
CA ASN A 90 10.55 8.07 2.89
C ASN A 90 9.27 8.90 3.05
N ALA A 91 9.13 10.05 2.38
CA ALA A 91 7.89 10.80 2.38
C ALA A 91 6.76 9.99 1.71
N GLY A 92 5.61 9.93 2.37
CA GLY A 92 4.39 9.35 1.80
C GLY A 92 3.90 10.17 0.60
N VAL A 93 3.33 9.49 -0.37
CA VAL A 93 2.76 10.06 -1.60
C VAL A 93 1.30 9.65 -1.70
N TRP A 94 0.43 10.64 -1.86
CA TRP A 94 -1.01 10.46 -2.10
C TRP A 94 -1.38 11.07 -3.45
N ALA A 95 -2.35 10.49 -4.11
CA ALA A 95 -2.87 10.98 -5.38
C ALA A 95 -4.37 11.22 -5.31
N ASP A 96 -4.85 12.14 -6.14
CA ASP A 96 -6.27 12.32 -6.37
C ASP A 96 -6.82 11.05 -7.06
N PRO A 97 -7.84 10.39 -6.50
CA PRO A 97 -8.39 9.16 -7.09
C PRO A 97 -8.97 9.37 -8.49
N GLU A 98 -9.40 10.60 -8.83
CA GLU A 98 -9.90 10.92 -10.17
C GLU A 98 -8.79 10.87 -11.26
N ASP A 99 -7.53 11.02 -10.86
CA ASP A 99 -6.37 10.99 -11.75
C ASP A 99 -5.71 9.59 -11.83
N LEU A 100 -6.25 8.60 -11.10
CA LEU A 100 -5.74 7.23 -11.06
C LEU A 100 -6.44 6.32 -12.08
N PRO A 101 -5.79 5.24 -12.54
CA PRO A 101 -6.44 4.20 -13.31
C PRO A 101 -7.64 3.60 -12.57
N GLU A 102 -8.66 3.19 -13.33
CA GLU A 102 -9.87 2.58 -12.78
C GLU A 102 -9.51 1.35 -11.91
N GLY A 103 -10.10 1.28 -10.72
CA GLY A 103 -9.88 0.21 -9.76
C GLY A 103 -8.53 0.25 -9.01
N PHE A 104 -7.64 1.21 -9.34
CA PHE A 104 -6.35 1.31 -8.66
C PHE A 104 -6.48 1.73 -7.19
N ALA A 105 -7.35 2.70 -6.91
CA ALA A 105 -7.58 3.17 -5.54
C ALA A 105 -8.11 2.05 -4.64
N GLU A 106 -9.01 1.21 -5.16
CA GLU A 106 -9.58 0.06 -4.46
C GLU A 106 -8.51 -1.02 -4.20
N ARG A 107 -7.61 -1.27 -5.17
CA ARG A 107 -6.51 -2.23 -4.98
C ARG A 107 -5.51 -1.76 -3.93
N VAL A 108 -5.15 -0.48 -3.93
CA VAL A 108 -4.26 0.09 -2.91
C VAL A 108 -4.91 0.01 -1.53
N ALA A 109 -6.18 0.40 -1.42
CA ALA A 109 -6.91 0.30 -0.16
C ALA A 109 -7.02 -1.14 0.36
N ALA A 110 -7.20 -2.11 -0.56
CA ALA A 110 -7.19 -3.53 -0.20
C ALA A 110 -5.80 -4.01 0.21
N GLY A 111 -4.73 -3.50 -0.41
CA GLY A 111 -3.34 -3.76 0.00
C GLY A 111 -3.04 -3.25 1.40
N ASP A 112 -3.37 -2.00 1.70
CA ASP A 112 -3.22 -1.42 3.04
C ASP A 112 -4.00 -2.21 4.10
N ALA A 113 -5.22 -2.64 3.76
CA ALA A 113 -6.04 -3.48 4.66
C ALA A 113 -5.42 -4.87 4.86
N ALA A 114 -4.81 -5.46 3.81
CA ALA A 114 -4.11 -6.73 3.91
C ALA A 114 -2.88 -6.60 4.82
N ASP A 115 -2.08 -5.54 4.65
CA ASP A 115 -0.90 -5.27 5.49
C ASP A 115 -1.28 -5.10 6.98
N ALA A 116 -2.43 -4.50 7.25
CA ALA A 116 -2.94 -4.34 8.61
C ALA A 116 -3.29 -5.67 9.30
N LEU A 117 -3.51 -6.74 8.53
CA LEU A 117 -3.79 -8.08 9.07
C LEU A 117 -2.52 -8.86 9.40
N LEU A 118 -1.36 -8.48 8.85
CA LEU A 118 -0.11 -9.20 9.08
C LEU A 118 0.30 -9.15 10.55
N GLY A 119 0.64 -10.30 11.10
CA GLY A 119 1.05 -10.45 12.49
C GLY A 119 -0.12 -10.53 13.49
N LEU A 120 -1.37 -10.41 13.03
CA LEU A 120 -2.51 -10.62 13.92
C LEU A 120 -2.52 -12.05 14.47
N PRO A 121 -2.71 -12.24 15.79
CA PRO A 121 -2.86 -13.57 16.36
C PRO A 121 -4.17 -14.22 15.87
N VAL A 122 -4.08 -15.50 15.58
CA VAL A 122 -5.26 -16.31 15.22
C VAL A 122 -5.62 -17.20 16.42
N THR A 123 -6.89 -17.15 16.81
CA THR A 123 -7.41 -17.92 17.94
C THR A 123 -8.54 -18.86 17.50
N VAL A 124 -8.62 -20.01 18.13
CA VAL A 124 -9.78 -20.93 18.04
C VAL A 124 -10.36 -21.04 19.42
N ASP A 125 -11.63 -20.66 19.58
CA ASP A 125 -12.34 -20.66 20.86
C ASP A 125 -11.53 -19.99 22.00
N GLY A 126 -10.82 -18.91 21.65
CA GLY A 126 -9.99 -18.13 22.58
C GLY A 126 -8.56 -18.65 22.78
N ALA A 127 -8.21 -19.82 22.26
CA ALA A 127 -6.84 -20.34 22.29
C ALA A 127 -6.03 -19.94 21.06
N ARG A 128 -4.85 -19.31 21.24
CA ARG A 128 -3.98 -18.94 20.13
C ARG A 128 -3.46 -20.18 19.41
N VAL A 129 -3.66 -20.24 18.10
CA VAL A 129 -3.22 -21.33 17.21
C VAL A 129 -2.18 -20.92 16.18
N GLY A 130 -2.00 -19.62 15.96
CA GLY A 130 -1.05 -19.12 14.97
C GLY A 130 -1.06 -17.60 14.84
N GLU A 131 -0.54 -17.13 13.72
CA GLU A 131 -0.57 -15.71 13.32
C GLU A 131 -0.74 -15.56 11.82
N VAL A 132 -1.32 -14.45 11.38
CA VAL A 132 -1.49 -14.11 9.97
C VAL A 132 -0.13 -13.74 9.38
N VAL A 133 0.30 -14.43 8.33
CA VAL A 133 1.58 -14.18 7.62
C VAL A 133 1.38 -13.65 6.22
N ASP A 134 0.19 -13.77 5.65
CA ASP A 134 -0.17 -13.23 4.35
C ASP A 134 -1.68 -12.99 4.29
N ALA A 135 -2.11 -12.01 3.47
CA ALA A 135 -3.53 -11.69 3.31
C ALA A 135 -3.85 -11.31 1.87
N TYR A 136 -4.89 -11.89 1.31
CA TYR A 136 -5.36 -11.62 -0.03
C TYR A 136 -6.81 -11.16 -0.01
N LEU A 137 -7.01 -9.84 -0.13
CA LEU A 137 -8.33 -9.21 0.02
C LEU A 137 -8.99 -8.82 -1.31
N ASN A 138 -8.24 -8.88 -2.42
CA ASN A 138 -8.68 -8.44 -3.76
C ASN A 138 -9.50 -9.47 -4.55
N ALA A 139 -10.00 -10.51 -3.90
CA ALA A 139 -10.74 -11.59 -4.54
C ALA A 139 -12.21 -11.61 -4.11
N ALA A 140 -13.05 -12.23 -4.95
CA ALA A 140 -14.43 -12.56 -4.57
C ALA A 140 -14.49 -13.46 -3.31
N ASN A 141 -13.41 -14.18 -3.03
CA ASN A 141 -13.21 -15.01 -1.84
C ASN A 141 -11.92 -14.57 -1.13
N PRO A 142 -11.93 -13.50 -0.32
CA PRO A 142 -10.75 -13.07 0.42
C PRO A 142 -10.34 -14.12 1.44
N TYR A 143 -9.02 -14.27 1.63
CA TYR A 143 -8.45 -15.23 2.58
C TYR A 143 -7.18 -14.69 3.21
N VAL A 144 -6.78 -15.30 4.31
CA VAL A 144 -5.47 -15.10 4.93
C VAL A 144 -4.72 -16.42 4.99
N THR A 145 -3.39 -16.33 4.98
CA THR A 145 -2.49 -17.45 5.29
C THR A 145 -2.08 -17.31 6.75
N VAL A 146 -2.29 -18.37 7.50
CA VAL A 146 -2.00 -18.45 8.94
C VAL A 146 -0.83 -19.40 9.16
N ALA A 147 0.28 -18.91 9.72
CA ALA A 147 1.35 -19.77 10.21
C ALA A 147 0.90 -20.36 11.56
N LEU A 148 0.69 -21.65 11.56
CA LEU A 148 0.25 -22.38 12.77
C LEU A 148 1.43 -22.65 13.72
N THR A 149 1.14 -22.68 15.01
CA THR A 149 2.14 -23.03 16.04
C THR A 149 2.74 -24.42 15.86
N GLY A 150 2.07 -25.31 15.09
CA GLY A 150 2.58 -26.63 14.70
C GLY A 150 3.60 -26.63 13.56
N GLY A 151 3.87 -25.47 12.93
CA GLY A 151 4.87 -25.33 11.85
C GLY A 151 4.33 -25.58 10.44
N THR A 152 3.02 -25.64 10.26
CA THR A 152 2.32 -25.68 8.97
C THR A 152 1.58 -24.40 8.72
N ASP A 153 1.24 -24.11 7.45
CA ASP A 153 0.45 -22.96 7.06
C ASP A 153 -0.97 -23.42 6.69
N ALA A 154 -1.96 -22.62 7.07
CA ALA A 154 -3.36 -22.86 6.75
C ALA A 154 -3.95 -21.66 5.99
N LEU A 155 -4.81 -21.92 5.01
CA LEU A 155 -5.57 -20.90 4.29
C LEU A 155 -6.95 -20.75 4.94
N VAL A 156 -7.24 -19.56 5.46
CA VAL A 156 -8.50 -19.26 6.15
C VAL A 156 -9.32 -18.27 5.34
N PRO A 157 -10.48 -18.68 4.78
CA PRO A 157 -11.39 -17.77 4.07
C PRO A 157 -12.03 -16.76 5.03
N LEU A 158 -11.95 -15.47 4.69
CA LEU A 158 -12.48 -14.39 5.55
C LEU A 158 -14.00 -14.19 5.45
N VAL A 159 -14.67 -14.85 4.52
CA VAL A 159 -16.14 -14.77 4.33
C VAL A 159 -16.90 -15.90 5.03
N ALA A 160 -16.19 -16.77 5.73
CA ALA A 160 -16.80 -17.91 6.38
C ALA A 160 -17.52 -17.52 7.68
N PRO A 161 -18.65 -18.17 8.02
CA PRO A 161 -19.45 -17.80 9.20
C PRO A 161 -18.74 -18.04 10.53
N TYR A 162 -17.67 -18.83 10.54
CA TYR A 162 -16.85 -19.14 11.72
C TYR A 162 -15.69 -18.15 11.93
N VAL A 163 -15.57 -17.11 11.08
CA VAL A 163 -14.48 -16.13 11.16
C VAL A 163 -15.01 -14.80 11.69
N THR A 164 -14.37 -14.28 12.72
CA THR A 164 -14.57 -12.90 13.22
C THR A 164 -13.25 -12.18 13.24
N LEU A 165 -13.16 -11.07 12.50
CA LEU A 165 -12.00 -10.21 12.51
C LEU A 165 -12.20 -9.04 13.47
N THR A 166 -11.27 -8.89 14.41
CA THR A 166 -11.21 -7.76 15.34
C THR A 166 -9.91 -6.98 15.11
N GLU A 167 -9.74 -5.83 15.78
CA GLU A 167 -8.49 -5.06 15.73
C GLU A 167 -7.32 -5.80 16.42
N GLU A 168 -7.61 -6.78 17.27
CA GLU A 168 -6.63 -7.48 18.11
C GLU A 168 -6.32 -8.90 17.63
N ALA A 169 -7.26 -9.55 16.92
CA ALA A 169 -7.13 -10.95 16.53
C ALA A 169 -8.07 -11.35 15.38
N LEU A 170 -7.71 -12.44 14.71
CA LEU A 170 -8.61 -13.23 13.88
C LEU A 170 -9.15 -14.38 14.73
N GLU A 171 -10.43 -14.34 15.05
CA GLU A 171 -11.08 -15.33 15.89
C GLU A 171 -11.83 -16.37 15.06
N LEU A 172 -11.58 -17.63 15.30
CA LEU A 172 -12.28 -18.75 14.68
C LEU A 172 -13.15 -19.44 15.75
N THR A 173 -14.43 -19.56 15.45
CA THR A 173 -15.40 -20.26 16.30
C THR A 173 -15.90 -21.49 15.58
N ASP A 174 -15.66 -22.65 16.13
CA ASP A 174 -16.07 -23.97 15.59
C ASP A 174 -15.66 -24.13 14.10
N PRO A 175 -14.36 -23.95 13.76
CA PRO A 175 -13.90 -24.08 12.38
C PRO A 175 -14.09 -25.52 11.87
N PRO A 176 -14.35 -25.70 10.56
CA PRO A 176 -14.55 -27.04 10.01
C PRO A 176 -13.29 -27.90 10.18
N PRO A 177 -13.45 -29.22 10.37
CA PRO A 177 -12.32 -30.15 10.41
C PRO A 177 -11.46 -30.05 9.16
N GLY A 178 -10.13 -30.06 9.33
CA GLY A 178 -9.16 -29.96 8.23
C GLY A 178 -8.82 -28.53 7.78
N LEU A 179 -9.45 -27.48 8.36
CA LEU A 179 -9.10 -26.09 8.00
C LEU A 179 -7.71 -25.71 8.49
N LEU A 180 -7.29 -26.22 9.63
CA LEU A 180 -6.03 -25.89 10.30
C LEU A 180 -5.07 -27.10 10.38
N GLU A 181 -5.21 -28.07 9.45
CA GLU A 181 -4.35 -29.26 9.39
C GLU A 181 -3.25 -29.15 8.32
#